data_57016b123acc17abc90ed4aec38ca821
#
_entry.id   57016b123acc17abc90ed4aec38ca821
#
_cell.length_a   1.000
_cell.length_b   1.000
_cell.length_c   1.000
_cell.angle_alpha   90.00
_cell.angle_beta   90.00
_cell.angle_gamma   90.00
#
_symmetry.space_group_name_H-M   'P 1'
#
loop_
_entity.id
_entity.type
_entity.pdbx_description
1 polymer ?
#
loop_
_entity_poly.entity_id
_entity_poly.type
_entity_poly.pdbx_seq_one_letter_code
_entity_poly.pdbx_strand_id
1 'polypeptide(L)'
;MAKPFASSQDLAKKTETLEVLADGVFALTAEGDPNVGAIEGDDFIVAIEARATPAAARDWLEQLREHTDKPVKYLILTHYHAVRVLGASAFEAKVIVTSDTTRKLIEERGKEDWDSEFQRFPRLFEGH
;
A
#
# COMPACT_ATOMS: atom_id res chain seq x y z
N MET A 1 -7.29 -3.14 32.55
CA MET A 1 -7.55 -3.73 31.25
C MET A 1 -6.27 -3.66 30.40
N ALA A 2 -5.84 -4.77 29.86
CA ALA A 2 -4.64 -4.79 29.06
C ALA A 2 -4.86 -4.00 27.75
N LYS A 3 -3.86 -3.22 27.35
CA LYS A 3 -3.89 -2.49 26.10
C LYS A 3 -3.84 -3.50 24.95
N PRO A 4 -4.75 -3.43 23.94
CA PRO A 4 -4.70 -4.36 22.82
C PRO A 4 -3.44 -4.15 21.98
N PHE A 5 -3.01 -5.21 21.29
CA PHE A 5 -1.92 -5.11 20.32
C PHE A 5 -2.32 -4.16 19.20
N ALA A 6 -1.34 -3.55 18.55
CA ALA A 6 -1.57 -2.67 17.41
C ALA A 6 -2.43 -3.34 16.33
N SER A 7 -2.18 -4.62 16.04
CA SER A 7 -2.96 -5.39 15.07
C SER A 7 -4.43 -5.53 15.45
N SER A 8 -4.74 -5.58 16.74
CA SER A 8 -6.13 -5.63 17.22
C SER A 8 -6.83 -4.29 17.02
N GLN A 9 -6.11 -3.18 17.10
CA GLN A 9 -6.63 -1.85 16.85
C GLN A 9 -6.98 -1.65 15.38
N ASP A 10 -6.30 -2.36 14.47
CA ASP A 10 -6.54 -2.29 13.04
C ASP A 10 -7.85 -2.95 12.60
N LEU A 11 -8.58 -3.59 13.50
CA LEU A 11 -9.94 -4.06 13.22
C LEU A 11 -10.93 -2.91 13.07
N ALA A 12 -10.64 -1.76 13.66
CA ALA A 12 -11.48 -0.57 13.54
C ALA A 12 -11.10 0.25 12.30
N LYS A 13 -12.10 0.85 11.67
CA LYS A 13 -11.87 1.75 10.54
C LYS A 13 -11.07 2.98 11.00
N LYS A 14 -10.04 3.33 10.24
CA LYS A 14 -9.15 4.45 10.55
C LYS A 14 -9.33 5.58 9.57
N THR A 15 -9.06 6.81 10.02
CA THR A 15 -8.99 7.97 9.15
C THR A 15 -7.66 7.94 8.41
N GLU A 16 -7.72 7.96 7.08
CA GLU A 16 -6.57 8.02 6.21
C GLU A 16 -6.35 9.47 5.78
N THR A 17 -5.12 9.94 5.85
CA THR A 17 -4.78 11.32 5.50
C THR A 17 -3.66 11.34 4.47
N LEU A 18 -3.91 12.02 3.33
CA LEU A 18 -2.84 12.31 2.38
C LEU A 18 -2.09 13.54 2.89
N GLU A 19 -0.79 13.40 3.07
CA GLU A 19 0.10 14.47 3.53
C GLU A 19 1.09 14.83 2.44
N VAL A 20 1.25 16.11 2.16
CA VAL A 20 2.30 16.62 1.28
C VAL A 20 3.49 16.96 2.19
N LEU A 21 4.49 16.09 2.19
CA LEU A 21 5.64 16.21 3.08
C LEU A 21 6.65 17.24 2.58
N ALA A 22 6.75 17.38 1.27
CA ALA A 22 7.60 18.34 0.58
C ALA A 22 7.09 18.45 -0.84
N ASP A 23 7.67 19.33 -1.64
CA ASP A 23 7.32 19.46 -3.05
C ASP A 23 7.56 18.12 -3.78
N GLY A 24 6.49 17.53 -4.32
CA GLY A 24 6.57 16.23 -4.99
C GLY A 24 6.75 15.02 -4.08
N VAL A 25 6.57 15.16 -2.77
CA VAL A 25 6.69 14.04 -1.82
C VAL A 25 5.38 13.89 -1.06
N PHE A 26 4.71 12.77 -1.27
CA PHE A 26 3.37 12.50 -0.73
C PHE A 26 3.37 11.26 0.15
N ALA A 27 2.53 11.26 1.17
CA ALA A 27 2.29 10.08 1.99
C ALA A 27 0.80 9.94 2.29
N LEU A 28 0.33 8.70 2.31
CA LEU A 28 -1.00 8.38 2.84
C LEU A 28 -0.76 7.69 4.17
N THR A 29 -1.25 8.30 5.24
CA THR A 29 -0.96 7.83 6.60
C THR A 29 -2.24 7.57 7.39
N ALA A 30 -2.14 6.64 8.30
CA ALA A 30 -3.17 6.36 9.30
C ALA A 30 -2.51 5.73 10.52
N GLU A 31 -3.21 5.68 11.62
CA GLU A 31 -2.74 4.89 12.76
C GLU A 31 -2.83 3.41 12.38
N GLY A 32 -1.68 2.72 12.34
CA GLY A 32 -1.58 1.36 11.80
C GLY A 32 -1.37 1.40 10.29
N ASP A 33 -2.25 0.77 9.52
CA ASP A 33 -2.22 0.77 8.07
C ASP A 33 -3.38 1.59 7.49
N PRO A 34 -3.19 2.24 6.34
CA PRO A 34 -2.02 2.21 5.48
C PRO A 34 -0.95 3.23 5.86
N ASN A 35 0.29 2.95 5.44
CA ASN A 35 1.36 3.94 5.41
C ASN A 35 2.13 3.68 4.13
N VAL A 36 1.86 4.48 3.12
CA VAL A 36 2.43 4.35 1.78
C VAL A 36 2.91 5.72 1.31
N GLY A 37 3.78 5.75 0.33
CA GLY A 37 4.34 6.99 -0.15
C GLY A 37 4.48 7.06 -1.66
N ALA A 38 4.72 8.27 -2.15
CA ALA A 38 4.99 8.52 -3.56
C ALA A 38 5.92 9.71 -3.70
N ILE A 39 6.83 9.62 -4.65
CA ILE A 39 7.77 10.70 -4.98
C ILE A 39 7.57 11.03 -6.46
N GLU A 40 7.26 12.28 -6.75
CA GLU A 40 7.10 12.78 -8.11
C GLU A 40 8.45 13.21 -8.67
N GLY A 41 8.86 12.59 -9.78
CA GLY A 41 9.99 13.05 -10.58
C GLY A 41 9.53 13.96 -11.71
N ASP A 42 10.43 14.25 -12.66
CA ASP A 42 10.11 15.11 -13.80
C ASP A 42 9.09 14.45 -14.74
N ASP A 43 9.21 13.15 -14.97
CA ASP A 43 8.40 12.44 -15.97
C ASP A 43 7.54 11.32 -15.38
N PHE A 44 7.78 10.90 -14.15
CA PHE A 44 7.08 9.75 -13.56
C PHE A 44 7.09 9.81 -12.03
N ILE A 45 6.29 8.92 -11.44
CA ILE A 45 6.18 8.74 -10.00
C ILE A 45 6.89 7.46 -9.60
N VAL A 46 7.57 7.49 -8.46
CA VAL A 46 8.06 6.31 -7.73
C VAL A 46 7.12 6.11 -6.56
N ALA A 47 6.40 4.99 -6.54
CA ALA A 47 5.51 4.64 -5.43
C ALA A 47 6.21 3.67 -4.47
N ILE A 48 5.92 3.80 -3.19
CA ILE A 48 6.53 2.98 -2.13
C ILE A 48 5.40 2.31 -1.37
N GLU A 49 5.39 0.98 -1.37
CA GLU A 49 4.35 0.11 -0.83
C GLU A 49 3.04 0.19 -1.60
N ALA A 50 2.26 -0.89 -1.60
CA ALA A 50 1.15 -1.06 -2.55
C ALA A 50 -0.24 -1.16 -1.91
N ARG A 51 -0.35 -1.08 -0.60
CA ARG A 51 -1.58 -1.32 0.15
C ARG A 51 -2.06 -2.78 0.07
N ALA A 52 -3.15 -3.08 0.76
CA ALA A 52 -3.61 -4.45 0.98
C ALA A 52 -4.35 -5.04 -0.22
N THR A 53 -5.00 -4.21 -1.02
CA THR A 53 -5.84 -4.66 -2.14
C THR A 53 -5.73 -3.73 -3.34
N PRO A 54 -6.05 -4.23 -4.55
CA PRO A 54 -6.16 -3.35 -5.72
C PRO A 54 -7.16 -2.22 -5.54
N ALA A 55 -8.30 -2.45 -4.87
CA ALA A 55 -9.28 -1.40 -4.61
C ALA A 55 -8.71 -0.29 -3.72
N ALA A 56 -8.01 -0.65 -2.65
CA ALA A 56 -7.37 0.31 -1.76
C ALA A 56 -6.25 1.07 -2.48
N ALA A 57 -5.49 0.37 -3.33
CA ALA A 57 -4.45 0.99 -4.13
C ALA A 57 -5.03 1.99 -5.14
N ARG A 58 -6.13 1.66 -5.81
CA ARG A 58 -6.81 2.59 -6.71
C ARG A 58 -7.29 3.85 -6.00
N ASP A 59 -7.80 3.71 -4.78
CA ASP A 59 -8.20 4.85 -3.96
C ASP A 59 -7.02 5.78 -3.68
N TRP A 60 -5.88 5.22 -3.31
CA TRP A 60 -4.63 5.96 -3.12
C TRP A 60 -4.20 6.68 -4.40
N LEU A 61 -4.23 5.99 -5.53
CA LEU A 61 -3.87 6.58 -6.82
C LEU A 61 -4.81 7.72 -7.21
N GLU A 62 -6.12 7.60 -6.96
CA GLU A 62 -7.07 8.67 -7.22
C GLU A 62 -6.75 9.93 -6.39
N GLN A 63 -6.37 9.75 -5.14
CA GLN A 63 -5.94 10.86 -4.29
C GLN A 63 -4.67 11.52 -4.83
N LEU A 64 -3.72 10.72 -5.31
CA LEU A 64 -2.50 11.24 -5.94
C LEU A 64 -2.80 12.05 -7.19
N ARG A 65 -3.83 11.68 -7.96
CA ARG A 65 -4.20 12.38 -9.19
C ARG A 65 -4.69 13.81 -8.96
N GLU A 66 -5.04 14.18 -7.75
CA GLU A 66 -5.32 15.57 -7.39
C GLU A 66 -4.04 16.42 -7.36
N HIS A 67 -2.87 15.80 -7.26
CA HIS A 67 -1.58 16.47 -7.13
C HIS A 67 -0.68 16.28 -8.36
N THR A 68 -0.81 15.16 -9.06
CA THR A 68 0.03 14.83 -10.22
C THR A 68 -0.69 13.85 -11.13
N ASP A 69 -0.50 13.99 -12.43
CA ASP A 69 -1.05 13.06 -13.43
C ASP A 69 0.02 12.17 -14.07
N LYS A 70 1.24 12.22 -13.56
CA LYS A 70 2.36 11.43 -14.10
C LYS A 70 2.16 9.94 -13.83
N PRO A 71 2.64 9.07 -14.75
CA PRO A 71 2.50 7.62 -14.56
C PRO A 71 3.42 7.09 -13.46
N VAL A 72 3.04 5.97 -12.84
CA VAL A 72 3.90 5.25 -11.92
C VAL A 72 4.86 4.40 -12.73
N LYS A 73 6.14 4.72 -12.69
CA LYS A 73 7.16 3.92 -13.38
C LYS A 73 7.70 2.82 -12.48
N TYR A 74 8.02 3.15 -11.24
CA TYR A 74 8.55 2.19 -10.27
C TYR A 74 7.63 2.07 -9.08
N LEU A 75 7.35 0.84 -8.67
CA LEU A 75 6.71 0.53 -7.40
C LEU A 75 7.74 -0.23 -6.56
N ILE A 76 8.11 0.32 -5.42
CA ILE A 76 9.08 -0.28 -4.52
C ILE A 76 8.33 -1.00 -3.40
N LEU A 77 8.58 -2.29 -3.24
CA LEU A 77 8.06 -3.10 -2.15
C LEU A 77 9.19 -3.39 -1.17
N THR A 78 9.07 -2.88 0.04
CA THR A 78 10.16 -2.96 1.02
C THR A 78 10.25 -4.32 1.69
N HIS A 79 9.12 -5.05 1.78
CA HIS A 79 9.05 -6.38 2.39
C HIS A 79 7.79 -7.09 1.88
N TYR A 80 7.60 -8.36 2.28
CA TYR A 80 6.53 -9.20 1.74
C TYR A 80 5.19 -9.13 2.49
N HIS A 81 5.06 -8.33 3.53
CA HIS A 81 3.84 -8.25 4.34
C HIS A 81 2.62 -7.94 3.45
N ALA A 82 1.58 -8.75 3.55
CA ALA A 82 0.44 -8.72 2.65
C ALA A 82 -0.21 -7.34 2.50
N VAL A 83 -0.38 -6.62 3.61
CA VAL A 83 -1.01 -5.30 3.60
C VAL A 83 -0.16 -4.21 2.91
N ARG A 84 1.06 -4.57 2.48
CA ARG A 84 1.95 -3.68 1.73
C ARG A 84 2.08 -4.06 0.26
N VAL A 85 1.70 -5.29 -0.13
CA VAL A 85 2.03 -5.81 -1.46
C VAL A 85 0.84 -6.25 -2.30
N LEU A 86 -0.28 -6.65 -1.68
CA LEU A 86 -1.38 -7.26 -2.42
C LEU A 86 -2.12 -6.30 -3.35
N GLY A 87 -1.96 -4.99 -3.18
CA GLY A 87 -2.52 -3.99 -4.08
C GLY A 87 -1.68 -3.67 -5.31
N ALA A 88 -0.53 -4.32 -5.49
CA ALA A 88 0.47 -3.94 -6.50
C ALA A 88 -0.07 -3.86 -7.93
N SER A 89 -0.98 -4.76 -8.33
CA SER A 89 -1.51 -4.79 -9.69
C SER A 89 -2.22 -3.51 -10.11
N ALA A 90 -2.83 -2.80 -9.17
CA ALA A 90 -3.58 -1.58 -9.47
C ALA A 90 -2.68 -0.41 -9.88
N PHE A 91 -1.40 -0.43 -9.52
CA PHE A 91 -0.47 0.63 -9.87
C PHE A 91 -0.10 0.65 -11.34
N GLU A 92 -0.24 -0.48 -12.04
CA GLU A 92 0.19 -0.62 -13.44
C GLU A 92 1.63 -0.12 -13.62
N ALA A 93 2.46 -0.31 -12.61
CA ALA A 93 3.85 0.16 -12.64
C ALA A 93 4.64 -0.54 -13.73
N LYS A 94 5.47 0.21 -14.41
CA LYS A 94 6.34 -0.35 -15.45
C LYS A 94 7.32 -1.37 -14.87
N VAL A 95 7.83 -1.10 -13.66
CA VAL A 95 8.79 -1.96 -12.97
C VAL A 95 8.42 -2.03 -11.49
N ILE A 96 8.38 -3.24 -10.94
CA ILE A 96 8.25 -3.46 -9.50
C ILE A 96 9.64 -3.81 -8.98
N VAL A 97 10.10 -3.06 -7.98
CA VAL A 97 11.44 -3.21 -7.40
C VAL A 97 11.32 -3.80 -6.01
N THR A 98 11.98 -4.91 -5.77
CA THR A 98 12.04 -5.54 -4.44
C THR A 98 13.29 -6.44 -4.37
N SER A 99 13.62 -6.94 -3.17
CA SER A 99 14.72 -7.89 -3.05
C SER A 99 14.32 -9.27 -3.60
N ASP A 100 15.31 -10.06 -4.00
CA ASP A 100 15.07 -11.43 -4.48
C ASP A 100 14.36 -12.29 -3.43
N THR A 101 14.75 -12.17 -2.18
CA THR A 101 14.14 -12.92 -1.08
C THR A 101 12.69 -12.50 -0.87
N THR A 102 12.41 -11.20 -0.90
CA THR A 102 11.04 -10.67 -0.79
C THR A 102 10.18 -11.19 -1.93
N ARG A 103 10.67 -11.16 -3.15
CA ARG A 103 9.97 -11.67 -4.33
C ARG A 103 9.57 -13.14 -4.16
N LYS A 104 10.50 -13.96 -3.72
CA LYS A 104 10.23 -15.40 -3.48
C LYS A 104 9.15 -15.59 -2.43
N LEU A 105 9.19 -14.85 -1.34
CA LEU A 105 8.20 -14.93 -0.29
C LEU A 105 6.82 -14.50 -0.76
N ILE A 106 6.73 -13.46 -1.58
CA ILE A 106 5.47 -13.02 -2.19
C ILE A 106 4.90 -14.12 -3.08
N GLU A 107 5.72 -14.72 -3.94
CA GLU A 107 5.31 -15.80 -4.86
C GLU A 107 4.82 -17.04 -4.09
N GLU A 108 5.51 -17.41 -3.01
CA GLU A 108 5.17 -18.59 -2.21
C GLU A 108 3.95 -18.39 -1.32
N ARG A 109 3.75 -17.21 -0.78
CA ARG A 109 2.78 -16.94 0.30
C ARG A 109 1.63 -16.04 -0.09
N GLY A 110 1.65 -15.47 -1.28
CA GLY A 110 0.70 -14.43 -1.65
C GLY A 110 -0.76 -14.81 -1.46
N LYS A 111 -1.15 -16.02 -1.87
CA LYS A 111 -2.53 -16.48 -1.72
C LYS A 111 -2.91 -16.73 -0.27
N GLU A 112 -2.03 -17.41 0.48
CA GLU A 112 -2.25 -17.67 1.90
C GLU A 112 -2.34 -16.39 2.69
N ASP A 113 -1.47 -15.44 2.40
CA ASP A 113 -1.44 -14.14 3.05
C ASP A 113 -2.71 -13.36 2.74
N TRP A 114 -3.20 -13.39 1.50
CA TRP A 114 -4.47 -12.78 1.13
C TRP A 114 -5.61 -13.34 1.97
N ASP A 115 -5.76 -14.66 2.01
CA ASP A 115 -6.83 -15.32 2.73
C ASP A 115 -6.75 -15.04 4.24
N SER A 116 -5.54 -15.11 4.81
CA SER A 116 -5.31 -14.85 6.23
C SER A 116 -5.62 -13.40 6.61
N GLU A 117 -5.13 -12.44 5.85
CA GLU A 117 -5.35 -11.03 6.14
C GLU A 117 -6.80 -10.62 5.89
N PHE A 118 -7.48 -11.21 4.92
CA PHE A 118 -8.90 -10.99 4.70
C PHE A 118 -9.72 -11.37 5.94
N GLN A 119 -9.39 -12.47 6.58
CA GLN A 119 -10.07 -12.92 7.80
C GLN A 119 -9.73 -12.05 9.01
N ARG A 120 -8.47 -11.58 9.11
CA ARG A 120 -8.01 -10.79 10.25
C ARG A 120 -8.40 -9.32 10.17
N PHE A 121 -8.38 -8.75 8.98
CA PHE A 121 -8.59 -7.32 8.75
C PHE A 121 -9.56 -7.08 7.59
N PRO A 122 -10.83 -7.47 7.74
CA PRO A 122 -11.79 -7.34 6.63
C PRO A 122 -11.95 -5.90 6.12
N ARG A 123 -11.76 -4.90 6.97
CA ARG A 123 -11.85 -3.50 6.55
C ARG A 123 -10.86 -3.11 5.45
N LEU A 124 -9.69 -3.78 5.42
CA LEU A 124 -8.67 -3.49 4.41
C LEU A 124 -9.02 -4.06 3.04
N PHE A 125 -10.02 -4.94 2.97
CA PHE A 125 -10.42 -5.65 1.77
C PHE A 125 -11.80 -5.24 1.27
N GLU A 126 -12.36 -4.13 1.76
CA GLU A 126 -13.64 -3.60 1.29
C GLU A 126 -13.57 -3.35 -0.22
N GLY A 127 -14.59 -3.81 -0.97
CA GLY A 127 -14.64 -3.70 -2.43
C GLY A 127 -14.09 -4.93 -3.17
N HIS A 128 -13.75 -6.00 -2.45
CA HIS A 128 -13.24 -7.26 -3.03
C HIS A 128 -14.00 -8.48 -2.56
#